data_29aa87f0447c5eeb8d7279ecc99c870c
#
_entry.id   29aa87f0447c5eeb8d7279ecc99c870c
#
_cell.length_a   1.000
_cell.length_b   1.000
_cell.length_c   1.000
_cell.angle_alpha   90.00
_cell.angle_beta   90.00
_cell.angle_gamma   90.00
#
_symmetry.space_group_name_H-M   'P 1'
#
loop_
_entity.id
_entity.type
_entity.pdbx_description
1 polymer ?
#
loop_
_entity_poly.entity_id
_entity_poly.type
_entity_poly.pdbx_seq_one_letter_code
_entity_poly.pdbx_strand_id
1 'polypeptide(L)'
;MKSLLKGLLAILIIAAGVFSLWKNPFKSDTITEKSIITIRYSTPYTNTQNTDEEFSGVVEHLQYSSNVAQVFNTLLGAKKWESKTALLTDPLSLHDDSLIQKMPTMLLSQINTDTTIGTVVTLDDTTYTITSIINEEGVEKAVLDPNPAYTIQEQNWTFTVETLQ
;
A
#
# COMPACT_ATOMS: atom_id res chain seq x y z
N MET A 1 -63.85 10.47 13.18
CA MET A 1 -63.06 9.91 12.06
C MET A 1 -61.81 10.74 11.71
N LYS A 2 -61.84 12.06 11.59
CA LYS A 2 -60.66 12.88 11.22
C LYS A 2 -59.48 12.84 12.21
N SER A 3 -59.73 12.65 13.53
CA SER A 3 -58.69 12.58 14.56
C SER A 3 -57.94 11.21 14.57
N LEU A 4 -58.66 10.13 14.31
CA LEU A 4 -58.12 8.78 14.22
C LEU A 4 -57.17 8.65 13.02
N LEU A 5 -57.50 9.28 11.90
CA LEU A 5 -56.70 9.27 10.67
C LEU A 5 -55.36 10.01 10.87
N LYS A 6 -55.38 11.14 11.63
CA LYS A 6 -54.14 11.88 11.96
C LYS A 6 -53.21 11.09 12.88
N GLY A 7 -53.77 10.37 13.88
CA GLY A 7 -53.00 9.51 14.75
C GLY A 7 -52.35 8.34 14.00
N LEU A 8 -53.08 7.71 13.08
CA LEU A 8 -52.55 6.60 12.25
C LEU A 8 -51.42 7.06 11.30
N LEU A 9 -51.56 8.26 10.72
CA LEU A 9 -50.52 8.84 9.85
C LEU A 9 -49.27 9.17 10.62
N ALA A 10 -49.36 9.70 11.85
CA ALA A 10 -48.22 9.99 12.72
C ALA A 10 -47.46 8.71 13.12
N ILE A 11 -48.18 7.63 13.44
CA ILE A 11 -47.55 6.32 13.78
C ILE A 11 -46.86 5.73 12.57
N LEU A 12 -47.41 5.86 11.36
CA LEU A 12 -46.83 5.37 10.12
C LEU A 12 -45.54 6.11 9.76
N ILE A 13 -45.46 7.43 9.97
CA ILE A 13 -44.28 8.25 9.77
C ILE A 13 -43.17 7.88 10.76
N ILE A 14 -43.49 7.66 12.03
CA ILE A 14 -42.53 7.24 13.05
C ILE A 14 -42.02 5.84 12.75
N ALA A 15 -42.91 4.90 12.38
CA ALA A 15 -42.50 3.54 11.99
C ALA A 15 -41.60 3.53 10.75
N ALA A 16 -41.91 4.34 9.74
CA ALA A 16 -41.05 4.47 8.54
C ALA A 16 -39.72 5.13 8.88
N GLY A 17 -39.68 6.12 9.77
CA GLY A 17 -38.45 6.75 10.26
C GLY A 17 -37.56 5.78 11.04
N VAL A 18 -38.16 4.99 11.96
CA VAL A 18 -37.43 3.97 12.73
C VAL A 18 -36.95 2.82 11.82
N PHE A 19 -37.76 2.43 10.82
CA PHE A 19 -37.36 1.37 9.87
C PHE A 19 -36.26 1.80 8.93
N SER A 20 -36.20 3.09 8.53
CA SER A 20 -35.08 3.62 7.74
C SER A 20 -33.80 3.72 8.55
N LEU A 21 -33.87 4.04 9.84
CA LEU A 21 -32.75 4.01 10.78
C LEU A 21 -32.30 2.57 11.06
N TRP A 22 -33.20 1.58 11.03
CA TRP A 22 -32.88 0.17 11.27
C TRP A 22 -32.32 -0.52 10.03
N LYS A 23 -32.61 -0.04 8.82
CA LYS A 23 -32.03 -0.56 7.57
C LYS A 23 -30.59 -0.13 7.33
N ASN A 24 -30.09 0.86 8.05
CA ASN A 24 -28.68 1.29 8.01
C ASN A 24 -28.14 1.58 9.42
N PRO A 25 -28.14 0.58 10.36
CA PRO A 25 -27.41 0.77 11.58
C PRO A 25 -25.91 0.75 11.24
N PHE A 26 -25.29 1.93 11.24
CA PHE A 26 -23.83 2.04 11.25
C PHE A 26 -23.11 1.69 9.93
N LYS A 27 -23.43 2.31 8.81
CA LYS A 27 -22.38 2.60 7.85
C LYS A 27 -21.49 3.64 8.55
N SER A 28 -20.37 3.16 9.08
CA SER A 28 -19.32 4.06 9.54
C SER A 28 -18.93 4.92 8.34
N ASP A 29 -19.06 6.24 8.44
CA ASP A 29 -18.57 7.16 7.41
C ASP A 29 -17.04 7.21 7.40
N THR A 30 -16.39 6.41 8.26
CA THR A 30 -14.94 6.36 8.44
C THR A 30 -14.43 4.93 8.37
N ILE A 31 -13.19 4.79 7.94
CA ILE A 31 -12.50 3.50 7.84
C ILE A 31 -12.27 2.88 9.22
N THR A 32 -12.56 1.60 9.31
CA THR A 32 -12.28 0.70 10.42
C THR A 32 -11.60 -0.56 9.89
N GLU A 33 -11.07 -1.42 10.75
CA GLU A 33 -10.49 -2.72 10.35
C GLU A 33 -11.50 -3.67 9.65
N LYS A 34 -12.80 -3.40 9.78
CA LYS A 34 -13.86 -4.20 9.15
C LYS A 34 -14.32 -3.64 7.80
N SER A 35 -13.79 -2.51 7.39
CA SER A 35 -14.16 -1.85 6.15
C SER A 35 -13.60 -2.58 4.93
N ILE A 36 -14.35 -2.58 3.84
CA ILE A 36 -13.88 -2.94 2.50
C ILE A 36 -13.70 -1.62 1.75
N ILE A 37 -12.50 -1.35 1.29
CA ILE A 37 -12.15 -0.05 0.69
C ILE A 37 -11.55 -0.22 -0.69
N THR A 38 -11.77 0.77 -1.55
CA THR A 38 -10.96 0.99 -2.74
C THR A 38 -10.10 2.20 -2.48
N ILE A 39 -8.82 2.08 -2.71
CA ILE A 39 -7.85 3.16 -2.53
C ILE A 39 -7.12 3.43 -3.84
N ARG A 40 -6.86 4.71 -4.10
CA ARG A 40 -5.79 5.14 -4.99
C ARG A 40 -4.55 5.38 -4.15
N TYR A 41 -3.40 4.98 -4.64
CA TYR A 41 -2.13 5.23 -3.97
C TYR A 41 -1.14 5.88 -4.92
N SER A 42 -0.20 6.65 -4.36
CA SER A 42 0.99 7.11 -5.04
C SER A 42 2.17 7.23 -4.08
N THR A 43 3.36 7.04 -4.62
CA THR A 43 4.62 7.31 -3.93
C THR A 43 5.65 7.86 -4.92
N PRO A 44 6.33 8.98 -4.59
CA PRO A 44 7.49 9.40 -5.36
C PRO A 44 8.64 8.43 -5.12
N TYR A 45 9.40 8.12 -6.13
CA TYR A 45 10.65 7.38 -6.00
C TYR A 45 11.68 7.88 -7.02
N THR A 46 12.95 7.73 -6.67
CA THR A 46 14.04 8.00 -7.60
C THR A 46 14.40 6.69 -8.28
N ASN A 47 14.29 6.65 -9.59
CA ASN A 47 14.64 5.44 -10.36
C ASN A 47 16.17 5.25 -10.44
N THR A 48 16.58 4.12 -10.99
CA THR A 48 18.00 3.76 -11.15
C THR A 48 18.81 4.71 -12.04
N GLN A 49 18.14 5.60 -12.77
CA GLN A 49 18.78 6.64 -13.62
C GLN A 49 18.84 8.00 -12.92
N ASN A 50 18.59 8.06 -11.59
CA ASN A 50 18.47 9.31 -10.80
C ASN A 50 17.38 10.28 -11.31
N THR A 51 16.30 9.74 -11.87
CA THR A 51 15.16 10.52 -12.29
C THR A 51 14.03 10.33 -11.27
N ASP A 52 13.44 11.44 -10.82
CA ASP A 52 12.28 11.38 -9.94
C ASP A 52 11.05 10.94 -10.74
N GLU A 53 10.41 9.89 -10.28
CA GLU A 53 9.21 9.30 -10.86
C GLU A 53 8.13 9.15 -9.79
N GLU A 54 6.91 8.86 -10.21
CA GLU A 54 5.80 8.54 -9.32
C GLU A 54 5.26 7.16 -9.67
N PHE A 55 5.27 6.27 -8.68
CA PHE A 55 4.56 5.00 -8.75
C PHE A 55 3.16 5.20 -8.20
N SER A 56 2.13 4.84 -8.96
CA SER A 56 0.73 5.03 -8.55
C SER A 56 -0.17 3.94 -9.11
N GLY A 57 -1.30 3.73 -8.45
CA GLY A 57 -2.30 2.76 -8.89
C GLY A 57 -3.56 2.79 -8.04
N VAL A 58 -4.40 1.78 -8.24
CA VAL A 58 -5.64 1.57 -7.50
C VAL A 58 -5.68 0.13 -6.99
N VAL A 59 -6.04 -0.04 -5.72
CA VAL A 59 -6.36 -1.36 -5.14
C VAL A 59 -7.84 -1.38 -4.81
N GLU A 60 -8.57 -2.28 -5.47
CA GLU A 60 -10.00 -2.45 -5.27
C GLU A 60 -10.29 -3.51 -4.19
N HIS A 61 -11.38 -3.31 -3.45
CA HIS A 61 -11.89 -4.26 -2.45
C HIS A 61 -10.86 -4.68 -1.40
N LEU A 62 -9.94 -3.75 -1.03
CA LEU A 62 -8.95 -3.99 -0.01
C LEU A 62 -9.61 -4.24 1.34
N GLN A 63 -9.24 -5.33 1.99
CA GLN A 63 -9.67 -5.70 3.33
C GLN A 63 -8.46 -5.78 4.27
N TYR A 64 -8.70 -5.56 5.55
CA TYR A 64 -7.64 -5.66 6.55
C TYR A 64 -7.02 -7.06 6.56
N SER A 65 -5.70 -7.10 6.46
CA SER A 65 -4.88 -8.29 6.66
C SER A 65 -3.50 -7.86 7.19
N SER A 66 -2.71 -8.79 7.68
CA SER A 66 -1.34 -8.50 8.17
C SER A 66 -0.47 -7.83 7.09
N ASN A 67 -0.63 -8.23 5.83
CA ASN A 67 0.18 -7.74 4.71
C ASN A 67 -0.10 -6.26 4.36
N VAL A 68 -1.30 -5.77 4.66
CA VAL A 68 -1.71 -4.39 4.37
C VAL A 68 -2.07 -3.60 5.63
N ALA A 69 -1.66 -4.10 6.79
CA ALA A 69 -1.93 -3.47 8.08
C ALA A 69 -1.43 -2.02 8.13
N GLN A 70 -0.28 -1.72 7.53
CA GLN A 70 0.27 -0.36 7.49
C GLN A 70 -0.65 0.61 6.73
N VAL A 71 -1.25 0.17 5.61
CA VAL A 71 -2.23 0.97 4.85
C VAL A 71 -3.45 1.26 5.70
N PHE A 72 -4.04 0.23 6.33
CA PHE A 72 -5.21 0.42 7.19
C PHE A 72 -4.92 1.30 8.40
N ASN A 73 -3.77 1.12 9.07
CA ASN A 73 -3.37 1.96 10.20
C ASN A 73 -3.24 3.44 9.79
N THR A 74 -2.71 3.70 8.59
CA THR A 74 -2.63 5.06 8.04
C THR A 74 -4.02 5.65 7.79
N LEU A 75 -4.96 4.83 7.31
CA LEU A 75 -6.29 5.26 6.89
C LEU A 75 -7.36 5.17 7.98
N LEU A 76 -7.08 4.60 9.16
CA LEU A 76 -8.06 4.51 10.25
C LEU A 76 -8.69 5.87 10.54
N GLY A 77 -10.02 5.90 10.57
CA GLY A 77 -10.83 7.12 10.79
C GLY A 77 -10.95 8.03 9.56
N ALA A 78 -10.27 7.75 8.45
CA ALA A 78 -10.43 8.52 7.22
C ALA A 78 -11.81 8.32 6.59
N LYS A 79 -12.29 9.33 5.89
CA LYS A 79 -13.56 9.32 5.14
C LYS A 79 -13.31 9.09 3.66
N LYS A 80 -14.39 8.79 2.94
CA LYS A 80 -14.35 8.75 1.47
C LYS A 80 -13.82 10.07 0.91
N TRP A 81 -12.92 10.00 -0.07
CA TRP A 81 -12.17 11.09 -0.70
C TRP A 81 -11.14 11.79 0.20
N GLU A 82 -10.91 11.29 1.39
CA GLU A 82 -9.82 11.78 2.22
C GLU A 82 -8.51 11.09 1.83
N SER A 83 -7.42 11.86 1.83
CA SER A 83 -6.07 11.39 1.58
C SER A 83 -5.24 11.44 2.85
N LYS A 84 -4.41 10.43 3.05
CA LYS A 84 -3.42 10.36 4.12
C LYS A 84 -2.07 10.01 3.54
N THR A 85 -1.02 10.59 4.09
CA THR A 85 0.38 10.31 3.73
C THR A 85 1.12 9.75 4.92
N ALA A 86 1.92 8.73 4.70
CA ALA A 86 2.80 8.15 5.72
C ALA A 86 4.12 7.70 5.10
N LEU A 87 5.19 7.72 5.90
CA LEU A 87 6.50 7.18 5.53
C LEU A 87 6.48 5.67 5.80
N LEU A 88 6.49 4.86 4.75
CA LEU A 88 6.31 3.40 4.83
C LEU A 88 7.26 2.69 3.86
N THR A 89 7.60 1.44 4.21
CA THR A 89 8.31 0.53 3.32
C THR A 89 7.34 -0.55 2.85
N ASP A 90 7.18 -0.68 1.54
CA ASP A 90 6.34 -1.68 0.86
C ASP A 90 4.98 -1.96 1.53
N PRO A 91 4.14 -0.94 1.75
CA PRO A 91 2.87 -1.11 2.48
C PRO A 91 1.84 -1.98 1.75
N LEU A 92 2.07 -2.29 0.47
CA LEU A 92 1.20 -3.11 -0.38
C LEU A 92 1.77 -4.51 -0.63
N SER A 93 2.92 -4.86 -0.01
CA SER A 93 3.62 -6.15 -0.18
C SER A 93 3.91 -6.47 -1.64
N LEU A 94 4.51 -5.51 -2.34
CA LEU A 94 4.88 -5.62 -3.75
C LEU A 94 6.28 -6.20 -3.95
N HIS A 95 7.07 -6.33 -2.87
CA HIS A 95 8.39 -6.90 -2.90
C HIS A 95 8.35 -8.40 -3.21
N ASP A 96 9.18 -8.86 -4.12
CA ASP A 96 9.30 -10.28 -4.49
C ASP A 96 10.69 -10.82 -4.15
N ASP A 97 10.80 -11.49 -3.02
CA ASP A 97 12.04 -12.11 -2.54
C ASP A 97 12.60 -13.17 -3.51
N SER A 98 11.75 -13.77 -4.35
CA SER A 98 12.18 -14.82 -5.28
C SER A 98 13.05 -14.30 -6.42
N LEU A 99 13.04 -12.99 -6.66
CA LEU A 99 13.84 -12.33 -7.68
C LEU A 99 15.25 -11.98 -7.19
N ILE A 100 15.49 -12.02 -5.88
CA ILE A 100 16.77 -11.67 -5.29
C ILE A 100 17.85 -12.70 -5.68
N GLN A 101 19.00 -12.21 -6.11
CA GLN A 101 20.13 -13.03 -6.52
C GLN A 101 21.36 -12.76 -5.65
N LYS A 102 22.26 -13.74 -5.58
CA LYS A 102 23.55 -13.60 -4.92
C LYS A 102 24.66 -13.84 -5.93
N MET A 103 25.56 -12.88 -6.03
CA MET A 103 26.70 -12.94 -6.95
C MET A 103 28.03 -12.70 -6.21
N PRO A 104 29.07 -13.50 -6.45
CA PRO A 104 30.40 -13.22 -5.89
C PRO A 104 30.86 -11.80 -6.27
N THR A 105 31.31 -11.02 -5.30
CA THR A 105 31.76 -9.62 -5.52
C THR A 105 32.92 -9.56 -6.52
N MET A 106 33.76 -10.59 -6.56
CA MET A 106 34.85 -10.70 -7.50
C MET A 106 34.36 -10.80 -8.98
N LEU A 107 33.26 -11.49 -9.23
CA LEU A 107 32.65 -11.54 -10.57
C LEU A 107 31.97 -10.23 -10.93
N LEU A 108 31.27 -9.66 -9.96
CA LEU A 108 30.57 -8.38 -10.12
C LEU A 108 31.57 -7.26 -10.46
N SER A 109 32.72 -7.22 -9.79
CA SER A 109 33.78 -6.23 -10.06
C SER A 109 34.38 -6.28 -11.45
N GLN A 110 34.20 -7.39 -12.19
CA GLN A 110 34.65 -7.50 -13.59
C GLN A 110 33.72 -6.79 -14.58
N ILE A 111 32.45 -6.63 -14.21
CA ILE A 111 31.41 -5.98 -15.04
C ILE A 111 30.99 -4.61 -14.51
N ASN A 112 31.22 -4.36 -13.23
CA ASN A 112 30.97 -3.06 -12.59
C ASN A 112 32.13 -2.73 -11.64
N THR A 113 32.62 -1.50 -11.67
CA THR A 113 33.76 -1.05 -10.85
C THR A 113 33.36 -0.78 -9.40
N ASP A 114 32.08 -0.52 -9.13
CA ASP A 114 31.56 -0.25 -7.78
C ASP A 114 30.67 -1.41 -7.32
N THR A 115 31.05 -2.03 -6.20
CA THR A 115 30.33 -3.15 -5.57
C THR A 115 29.84 -2.81 -4.18
N THR A 116 29.70 -1.53 -3.85
CA THR A 116 29.20 -1.09 -2.55
C THR A 116 27.68 -1.20 -2.42
N ILE A 117 27.18 -1.27 -1.18
CA ILE A 117 25.74 -1.28 -0.91
C ILE A 117 25.12 0.02 -1.44
N GLY A 118 23.97 -0.11 -2.10
CA GLY A 118 23.27 1.00 -2.77
C GLY A 118 23.67 1.20 -4.22
N THR A 119 24.75 0.54 -4.69
CA THR A 119 25.13 0.60 -6.11
C THR A 119 24.11 -0.11 -6.97
N VAL A 120 23.81 0.49 -8.12
CA VAL A 120 22.92 -0.06 -9.14
C VAL A 120 23.79 -0.74 -10.22
N VAL A 121 23.44 -1.97 -10.56
CA VAL A 121 24.12 -2.76 -11.59
C VAL A 121 23.11 -3.35 -12.58
N THR A 122 23.48 -3.42 -13.85
CA THR A 122 22.65 -4.04 -14.90
C THR A 122 23.27 -5.34 -15.36
N LEU A 123 22.53 -6.43 -15.28
CA LEU A 123 22.90 -7.77 -15.72
C LEU A 123 21.81 -8.29 -16.65
N ASP A 124 22.16 -8.72 -17.84
CA ASP A 124 21.23 -9.29 -18.83
C ASP A 124 19.94 -8.44 -18.99
N ASP A 125 20.09 -7.13 -19.17
CA ASP A 125 19.02 -6.13 -19.29
C ASP A 125 18.13 -5.94 -18.03
N THR A 126 18.47 -6.62 -16.92
CA THR A 126 17.80 -6.44 -15.63
C THR A 126 18.65 -5.56 -14.72
N THR A 127 18.02 -4.58 -14.11
CA THR A 127 18.67 -3.65 -13.17
C THR A 127 18.46 -4.13 -11.73
N TYR A 128 19.55 -4.17 -10.97
CA TYR A 128 19.57 -4.60 -9.58
C TYR A 128 20.18 -3.51 -8.69
N THR A 129 19.73 -3.45 -7.46
CA THR A 129 20.40 -2.67 -6.40
C THR A 129 21.19 -3.64 -5.50
N ILE A 130 22.43 -3.34 -5.14
CA ILE A 130 23.17 -4.08 -4.13
C ILE A 130 22.62 -3.70 -2.76
N THR A 131 21.91 -4.62 -2.11
CA THR A 131 21.24 -4.36 -0.82
C THR A 131 22.09 -4.78 0.38
N SER A 132 22.96 -5.78 0.19
CA SER A 132 23.91 -6.22 1.23
C SER A 132 25.10 -6.96 0.64
N ILE A 133 26.16 -7.07 1.46
CA ILE A 133 27.32 -7.92 1.19
C ILE A 133 27.38 -8.98 2.29
N ILE A 134 27.43 -10.24 1.89
CA ILE A 134 27.43 -11.39 2.79
C ILE A 134 28.64 -12.28 2.52
N ASN A 135 29.04 -13.07 3.51
CA ASN A 135 30.06 -14.11 3.32
C ASN A 135 29.40 -15.48 3.43
N GLU A 136 29.40 -16.23 2.36
CA GLU A 136 28.90 -17.61 2.32
C GLU A 136 30.05 -18.54 1.92
N GLU A 137 30.36 -19.51 2.78
CA GLU A 137 31.41 -20.52 2.55
C GLU A 137 32.79 -19.91 2.23
N GLY A 138 33.12 -18.77 2.82
CA GLY A 138 34.38 -18.06 2.60
C GLY A 138 34.43 -17.22 1.33
N VAL A 139 33.31 -17.12 0.60
CA VAL A 139 33.16 -16.28 -0.59
C VAL A 139 32.31 -15.08 -0.25
N GLU A 140 32.84 -13.88 -0.51
CA GLU A 140 32.09 -12.64 -0.39
C GLU A 140 31.13 -12.49 -1.57
N LYS A 141 29.84 -12.31 -1.29
CA LYS A 141 28.77 -12.17 -2.29
C LYS A 141 27.96 -10.90 -2.08
N ALA A 142 27.65 -10.20 -3.15
CA ALA A 142 26.66 -9.15 -3.18
C ALA A 142 25.26 -9.77 -3.32
N VAL A 143 24.31 -9.25 -2.54
CA VAL A 143 22.88 -9.53 -2.67
C VAL A 143 22.30 -8.51 -3.64
N LEU A 144 21.80 -8.98 -4.77
CA LEU A 144 21.29 -8.20 -5.89
C LEU A 144 19.77 -8.25 -5.87
N ASP A 145 19.14 -7.12 -5.67
CA ASP A 145 17.69 -6.98 -5.58
C ASP A 145 17.18 -6.19 -6.79
N PRO A 146 16.35 -6.81 -7.67
CA PRO A 146 15.78 -6.12 -8.81
C PRO A 146 14.47 -5.39 -8.47
N ASN A 147 13.98 -5.54 -7.24
CA ASN A 147 12.76 -4.87 -6.82
C ASN A 147 12.93 -3.34 -6.85
N PRO A 148 11.89 -2.59 -7.21
CA PRO A 148 11.96 -1.14 -7.26
C PRO A 148 12.26 -0.51 -5.88
N ALA A 149 12.91 0.64 -5.87
CA ALA A 149 13.33 1.34 -4.66
C ALA A 149 12.17 1.60 -3.67
N TYR A 150 10.95 1.80 -4.18
CA TYR A 150 9.76 2.01 -3.31
C TYR A 150 9.32 0.76 -2.55
N THR A 151 9.87 -0.43 -2.83
CA THR A 151 9.60 -1.67 -2.09
C THR A 151 10.70 -2.01 -1.08
N ILE A 152 11.89 -1.40 -1.16
CA ILE A 152 13.04 -1.70 -0.30
C ILE A 152 13.48 -0.54 0.59
N GLN A 153 12.93 0.67 0.38
CA GLN A 153 13.25 1.86 1.14
C GLN A 153 11.98 2.53 1.67
N GLU A 154 12.10 3.28 2.77
CA GLU A 154 11.00 4.12 3.23
C GLU A 154 10.71 5.24 2.23
N GLN A 155 9.43 5.35 1.84
CA GLN A 155 8.92 6.36 0.92
C GLN A 155 7.67 7.02 1.49
N ASN A 156 7.37 8.23 1.03
CA ASN A 156 6.13 8.94 1.37
C ASN A 156 4.98 8.38 0.52
N TRP A 157 4.24 7.43 1.06
CA TRP A 157 3.05 6.88 0.42
C TRP A 157 1.83 7.73 0.71
N THR A 158 1.13 8.13 -0.33
CA THR A 158 -0.16 8.82 -0.23
C THR A 158 -1.29 7.88 -0.65
N PHE A 159 -2.28 7.72 0.21
CA PHE A 159 -3.47 6.89 -0.04
C PHE A 159 -4.70 7.77 -0.04
N THR A 160 -5.54 7.66 -1.06
CA THR A 160 -6.84 8.34 -1.17
C THR A 160 -7.96 7.31 -1.17
N VAL A 161 -8.94 7.48 -0.30
CA VAL A 161 -10.09 6.58 -0.18
C VAL A 161 -11.10 6.88 -1.28
N GLU A 162 -11.29 5.99 -2.25
CA GLU A 162 -12.27 6.15 -3.34
C GLU A 162 -13.63 5.57 -2.98
N THR A 163 -13.67 4.41 -2.34
CA THR A 163 -14.91 3.80 -1.85
C THR A 163 -14.76 3.26 -0.44
N LEU A 164 -15.85 3.23 0.32
CA LEU A 164 -15.94 2.72 1.67
C LEU A 164 -17.24 1.92 1.83
N GLN A 165 -17.12 0.65 2.26
CA GLN A 165 -18.24 -0.27 2.47
C GLN A 165 -18.16 -0.92 3.85
#